data_bad0ef7122aa91d49dfe7d5b18b88ec0
#
_entry.id   bad0ef7122aa91d49dfe7d5b18b88ec0
#
_cell.length_a   1.000
_cell.length_b   1.000
_cell.length_c   1.000
_cell.angle_alpha   90.00
_cell.angle_beta   90.00
_cell.angle_gamma   90.00
#
_symmetry.space_group_name_H-M   'P 1'
#
loop_
_entity.id
_entity.type
_entity.pdbx_description
1 polymer ?
#
loop_
_entity_poly.entity_id
_entity_poly.type
_entity_poly.pdbx_seq_one_letter_code
_entity_poly.pdbx_strand_id
1 'polypeptide(L)'
;PTPRAAPPPVAAKRSVSERVAAGDWAGAVAEAERAPLSRLLAHGSADELTALADAARYVKDPALARRALEATRKRFHGQRAAEAAFALGRLAEDVDHDERAAARWFERYRREAPQGRFVPESLGRQMVALERAGDTAAARALAREYLDRFPSGTYASVAARLAGETPRTR
;
A
#
# COMPACT_ATOMS: atom_id res chain seq x y z
N PRO A 1 58.46 19.61 -2.29
CA PRO A 1 57.26 19.00 -2.91
C PRO A 1 56.07 19.16 -1.97
N THR A 2 55.07 19.90 -2.45
CA THR A 2 53.81 20.14 -1.73
C THR A 2 52.99 18.84 -1.77
N PRO A 3 52.47 18.35 -0.63
CA PRO A 3 51.63 17.16 -0.64
C PRO A 3 50.33 17.43 -1.41
N ARG A 4 50.07 16.62 -2.42
CA ARG A 4 48.84 16.66 -3.20
C ARG A 4 47.68 16.31 -2.26
N ALA A 5 46.77 17.25 -2.05
CA ALA A 5 45.56 17.00 -1.24
C ALA A 5 44.82 15.76 -1.79
N ALA A 6 44.45 14.85 -0.88
CA ALA A 6 43.63 13.70 -1.24
C ALA A 6 42.31 14.19 -1.82
N PRO A 7 41.78 13.54 -2.86
CA PRO A 7 40.45 13.89 -3.39
C PRO A 7 39.41 13.73 -2.28
N PRO A 8 38.39 14.62 -2.24
CA PRO A 8 37.32 14.51 -1.25
C PRO A 8 36.66 13.14 -1.39
N PRO A 9 36.22 12.52 -0.26
CA PRO A 9 35.56 11.25 -0.30
C PRO A 9 34.31 11.36 -1.20
N VAL A 10 34.26 10.48 -2.20
CA VAL A 10 33.09 10.35 -3.07
C VAL A 10 31.91 10.04 -2.15
N ALA A 11 30.97 10.98 -2.02
CA ALA A 11 29.79 10.80 -1.19
C ALA A 11 29.13 9.47 -1.56
N ALA A 12 29.06 8.54 -0.60
CA ALA A 12 28.47 7.23 -0.79
C ALA A 12 27.04 7.42 -1.35
N LYS A 13 26.74 6.76 -2.47
CA LYS A 13 25.42 6.84 -3.08
C LYS A 13 24.41 6.28 -2.10
N ARG A 14 23.49 7.14 -1.63
CA ARG A 14 22.42 6.72 -0.75
C ARG A 14 21.46 5.79 -1.50
N SER A 15 21.09 4.69 -0.87
CA SER A 15 20.08 3.77 -1.40
C SER A 15 18.70 4.42 -1.46
N VAL A 16 17.76 3.80 -2.18
CA VAL A 16 16.36 4.25 -2.24
C VAL A 16 15.77 4.32 -0.82
N SER A 17 16.01 3.31 0.02
CA SER A 17 15.52 3.27 1.40
C SER A 17 16.10 4.38 2.27
N GLU A 18 17.39 4.68 2.16
CA GLU A 18 18.04 5.76 2.91
C GLU A 18 17.51 7.14 2.52
N ARG A 19 17.20 7.35 1.24
CA ARG A 19 16.59 8.59 0.75
C ARG A 19 15.18 8.76 1.28
N VAL A 20 14.37 7.71 1.23
CA VAL A 20 13.01 7.72 1.79
C VAL A 20 13.04 8.01 3.30
N ALA A 21 13.93 7.37 4.05
CA ALA A 21 14.11 7.63 5.47
C ALA A 21 14.52 9.08 5.78
N ALA A 22 15.22 9.74 4.85
CA ALA A 22 15.58 11.16 4.92
C ALA A 22 14.48 12.12 4.38
N GLY A 23 13.33 11.61 3.92
CA GLY A 23 12.26 12.40 3.30
C GLY A 23 12.56 12.87 1.87
N ASP A 24 13.64 12.38 1.26
CA ASP A 24 14.03 12.71 -0.12
C ASP A 24 13.31 11.79 -1.12
N TRP A 25 11.99 11.96 -1.24
CA TRP A 25 11.13 11.13 -2.09
C TRP A 25 11.47 11.24 -3.57
N ALA A 26 11.69 12.45 -4.06
CA ALA A 26 12.06 12.69 -5.45
C ALA A 26 13.45 12.12 -5.76
N GLY A 27 14.42 12.30 -4.86
CA GLY A 27 15.74 11.70 -4.98
C GLY A 27 15.71 10.18 -4.94
N ALA A 28 14.81 9.57 -4.18
CA ALA A 28 14.62 8.12 -4.14
C ALA A 28 14.14 7.57 -5.51
N VAL A 29 13.18 8.22 -6.14
CA VAL A 29 12.71 7.88 -7.49
C VAL A 29 13.81 8.08 -8.51
N ALA A 30 14.47 9.24 -8.51
CA ALA A 30 15.58 9.53 -9.42
C ALA A 30 16.75 8.54 -9.27
N GLU A 31 17.04 8.05 -8.07
CA GLU A 31 18.06 7.02 -7.84
C GLU A 31 17.64 5.67 -8.42
N ALA A 32 16.36 5.30 -8.26
CA ALA A 32 15.82 4.08 -8.83
C ALA A 32 15.84 4.09 -10.37
N GLU A 33 15.69 5.26 -11.00
CA GLU A 33 15.72 5.44 -12.44
C GLU A 33 17.14 5.48 -13.02
N ARG A 34 18.15 5.96 -12.24
CA ARG A 34 19.57 5.96 -12.66
C ARG A 34 20.16 4.56 -12.75
N ALA A 35 19.76 3.65 -11.87
CA ALA A 35 20.08 2.23 -12.01
C ALA A 35 19.04 1.60 -12.96
N PRO A 36 19.34 0.46 -13.63
CA PRO A 36 18.28 -0.23 -14.35
C PRO A 36 17.14 -0.57 -13.38
N LEU A 37 16.04 0.17 -13.46
CA LEU A 37 14.85 -0.04 -12.60
C LEU A 37 14.42 -1.51 -12.60
N SER A 38 14.57 -2.19 -13.76
CA SER A 38 14.35 -3.63 -13.90
C SER A 38 15.19 -4.44 -12.93
N ARG A 39 16.43 -4.03 -12.65
CA ARG A 39 17.31 -4.72 -11.70
C ARG A 39 16.82 -4.54 -10.27
N LEU A 40 16.40 -3.33 -9.89
CA LEU A 40 15.83 -3.07 -8.57
C LEU A 40 14.55 -3.88 -8.36
N LEU A 41 13.64 -3.89 -9.35
CA LEU A 41 12.41 -4.68 -9.29
C LEU A 41 12.68 -6.18 -9.23
N ALA A 42 13.72 -6.68 -9.91
CA ALA A 42 14.08 -8.09 -9.95
C ALA A 42 14.89 -8.57 -8.73
N HIS A 43 15.70 -7.72 -8.13
CA HIS A 43 16.69 -8.13 -7.13
C HIS A 43 16.70 -7.29 -5.85
N GLY A 44 16.02 -6.13 -5.81
CA GLY A 44 15.94 -5.28 -4.62
C GLY A 44 15.32 -6.02 -3.43
N SER A 45 15.67 -5.61 -2.22
CA SER A 45 15.07 -6.11 -0.99
C SER A 45 13.59 -5.70 -0.88
N ALA A 46 12.84 -6.35 0.03
CA ALA A 46 11.46 -5.96 0.30
C ALA A 46 11.36 -4.50 0.79
N ASP A 47 12.33 -4.07 1.60
CA ASP A 47 12.37 -2.70 2.12
C ASP A 47 12.65 -1.68 1.01
N GLU A 48 13.56 -1.98 0.07
CA GLU A 48 13.79 -1.11 -1.09
C GLU A 48 12.57 -0.99 -2.00
N LEU A 49 11.86 -2.09 -2.26
CA LEU A 49 10.65 -2.07 -3.08
C LEU A 49 9.50 -1.33 -2.38
N THR A 50 9.36 -1.50 -1.06
CA THR A 50 8.37 -0.75 -0.27
C THR A 50 8.70 0.74 -0.28
N ALA A 51 9.97 1.10 -0.03
CA ALA A 51 10.42 2.48 -0.07
C ALA A 51 10.21 3.12 -1.46
N LEU A 52 10.49 2.37 -2.54
CA LEU A 52 10.23 2.84 -3.91
C LEU A 52 8.73 3.07 -4.15
N ALA A 53 7.87 2.16 -3.70
CA ALA A 53 6.42 2.30 -3.84
C ALA A 53 5.90 3.54 -3.08
N ASP A 54 6.39 3.78 -1.87
CA ASP A 54 6.02 4.94 -1.07
C ASP A 54 6.52 6.25 -1.69
N ALA A 55 7.78 6.28 -2.17
CA ALA A 55 8.33 7.43 -2.88
C ALA A 55 7.55 7.75 -4.15
N ALA A 56 7.25 6.74 -4.96
CA ALA A 56 6.48 6.89 -6.20
C ALA A 56 5.06 7.44 -5.92
N ARG A 57 4.40 6.96 -4.87
CA ARG A 57 3.10 7.50 -4.45
C ARG A 57 3.20 8.97 -4.01
N TYR A 58 4.25 9.31 -3.29
CA TYR A 58 4.48 10.68 -2.84
C TYR A 58 4.68 11.66 -4.01
N VAL A 59 5.47 11.27 -5.02
CA VAL A 59 5.70 12.08 -6.23
C VAL A 59 4.57 11.95 -7.26
N LYS A 60 3.49 11.22 -6.92
CA LYS A 60 2.32 10.99 -7.78
C LYS A 60 2.63 10.22 -9.08
N ASP A 61 3.52 9.24 -8.98
CA ASP A 61 3.75 8.23 -10.02
C ASP A 61 3.10 6.89 -9.65
N PRO A 62 1.80 6.70 -9.90
CA PRO A 62 1.10 5.46 -9.57
C PRO A 62 1.56 4.26 -10.40
N ALA A 63 2.10 4.50 -11.61
CA ALA A 63 2.59 3.41 -12.46
C ALA A 63 3.85 2.78 -11.85
N LEU A 64 4.79 3.60 -11.40
CA LEU A 64 5.99 3.13 -10.72
C LEU A 64 5.63 2.47 -9.37
N ALA A 65 4.73 3.08 -8.59
CA ALA A 65 4.26 2.49 -7.33
C ALA A 65 3.68 1.08 -7.55
N ARG A 66 2.82 0.91 -8.54
CA ARG A 66 2.24 -0.39 -8.91
C ARG A 66 3.31 -1.41 -9.26
N ARG A 67 4.27 -1.05 -10.10
CA ARG A 67 5.39 -1.96 -10.49
C ARG A 67 6.19 -2.43 -9.28
N ALA A 68 6.49 -1.54 -8.34
CA ALA A 68 7.21 -1.89 -7.12
C ALA A 68 6.39 -2.84 -6.21
N LEU A 69 5.10 -2.57 -6.03
CA LEU A 69 4.20 -3.41 -5.23
C LEU A 69 3.97 -4.79 -5.86
N GLU A 70 3.81 -4.86 -7.17
CA GLU A 70 3.68 -6.13 -7.90
C GLU A 70 4.96 -6.94 -7.82
N ALA A 71 6.15 -6.31 -7.94
CA ALA A 71 7.43 -6.96 -7.73
C ALA A 71 7.55 -7.51 -6.31
N THR A 72 7.10 -6.76 -5.30
CA THR A 72 7.05 -7.23 -3.91
C THR A 72 6.18 -8.48 -3.80
N ARG A 73 4.99 -8.47 -4.36
CA ARG A 73 4.09 -9.63 -4.33
C ARG A 73 4.61 -10.85 -5.06
N LYS A 74 5.32 -10.65 -6.17
CA LYS A 74 5.89 -11.75 -6.95
C LYS A 74 7.04 -12.45 -6.24
N ARG A 75 7.82 -11.70 -5.46
CA ARG A 75 9.10 -12.17 -4.91
C ARG A 75 9.06 -12.52 -3.43
N PHE A 76 8.15 -11.92 -2.69
CA PHE A 76 8.07 -12.08 -1.24
C PHE A 76 6.72 -12.71 -0.84
N HIS A 77 6.70 -13.27 0.37
CA HIS A 77 5.52 -13.92 0.95
C HIS A 77 5.19 -13.34 2.33
N GLY A 78 4.11 -13.81 2.94
CA GLY A 78 3.71 -13.41 4.28
C GLY A 78 3.35 -11.94 4.36
N GLN A 79 3.73 -11.29 5.47
CA GLN A 79 3.31 -9.93 5.79
C GLN A 79 3.67 -8.91 4.71
N ARG A 80 4.88 -9.00 4.10
CA ARG A 80 5.32 -8.06 3.06
C ARG A 80 4.43 -8.13 1.81
N ALA A 81 4.09 -9.33 1.38
CA ALA A 81 3.18 -9.52 0.25
C ALA A 81 1.76 -9.04 0.59
N ALA A 82 1.27 -9.33 1.78
CA ALA A 82 -0.04 -8.87 2.22
C ALA A 82 -0.12 -7.33 2.27
N GLU A 83 0.86 -6.66 2.87
CA GLU A 83 0.90 -5.19 2.90
C GLU A 83 0.97 -4.57 1.49
N ALA A 84 1.68 -5.20 0.56
CA ALA A 84 1.66 -4.80 -0.84
C ALA A 84 0.28 -5.00 -1.49
N ALA A 85 -0.47 -6.05 -1.12
CA ALA A 85 -1.85 -6.21 -1.58
C ALA A 85 -2.75 -5.09 -1.07
N PHE A 86 -2.63 -4.70 0.20
CA PHE A 86 -3.37 -3.58 0.76
C PHE A 86 -3.07 -2.26 0.01
N ALA A 87 -1.79 -1.99 -0.28
CA ALA A 87 -1.37 -0.80 -1.02
C ALA A 87 -1.87 -0.81 -2.48
N LEU A 88 -1.91 -1.99 -3.15
CA LEU A 88 -2.52 -2.14 -4.47
C LEU A 88 -4.03 -1.90 -4.44
N GLY A 89 -4.72 -2.31 -3.38
CA GLY A 89 -6.14 -2.00 -3.16
C GLY A 89 -6.38 -0.49 -3.09
N ARG A 90 -5.53 0.23 -2.38
CA ARG A 90 -5.59 1.69 -2.33
C ARG A 90 -5.30 2.35 -3.67
N LEU A 91 -4.36 1.85 -4.46
CA LEU A 91 -4.12 2.36 -5.82
C LEU A 91 -5.34 2.14 -6.72
N ALA A 92 -5.96 0.96 -6.65
CA ALA A 92 -7.16 0.66 -7.41
C ALA A 92 -8.34 1.56 -7.03
N GLU A 93 -8.51 1.85 -5.74
CA GLU A 93 -9.57 2.74 -5.23
C GLU A 93 -9.28 4.22 -5.56
N ASP A 94 -8.09 4.72 -5.14
CA ASP A 94 -7.81 6.15 -5.12
C ASP A 94 -7.40 6.71 -6.51
N VAL A 95 -6.84 5.88 -7.39
CA VAL A 95 -6.24 6.29 -8.67
C VAL A 95 -6.98 5.72 -9.87
N ASP A 96 -7.22 4.39 -9.88
CA ASP A 96 -7.85 3.73 -11.03
C ASP A 96 -9.38 3.87 -10.99
N HIS A 97 -9.95 4.15 -9.81
CA HIS A 97 -11.39 4.13 -9.55
C HIS A 97 -12.03 2.78 -9.95
N ASP A 98 -11.25 1.68 -9.83
CA ASP A 98 -11.71 0.32 -10.04
C ASP A 98 -12.11 -0.31 -8.68
N GLU A 99 -13.36 -0.08 -8.30
CA GLU A 99 -13.91 -0.52 -7.03
C GLU A 99 -13.89 -2.06 -6.90
N ARG A 100 -14.08 -2.78 -8.01
CA ARG A 100 -14.02 -4.25 -8.00
C ARG A 100 -12.59 -4.77 -7.79
N ALA A 101 -11.60 -4.14 -8.42
CA ALA A 101 -10.21 -4.49 -8.17
C ALA A 101 -9.80 -4.14 -6.74
N ALA A 102 -10.20 -2.97 -6.25
CA ALA A 102 -9.96 -2.56 -4.87
C ALA A 102 -10.52 -3.57 -3.87
N ALA A 103 -11.78 -3.97 -4.03
CA ALA A 103 -12.43 -4.97 -3.17
C ALA A 103 -11.66 -6.30 -3.14
N ARG A 104 -11.21 -6.80 -4.32
CA ARG A 104 -10.42 -8.04 -4.39
C ARG A 104 -9.07 -7.93 -3.69
N TRP A 105 -8.41 -6.78 -3.78
CA TRP A 105 -7.12 -6.57 -3.13
C TRP A 105 -7.24 -6.48 -1.61
N PHE A 106 -8.27 -5.78 -1.09
CA PHE A 106 -8.54 -5.71 0.35
C PHE A 106 -8.93 -7.07 0.93
N GLU A 107 -9.74 -7.85 0.22
CA GLU A 107 -10.03 -9.23 0.59
C GLU A 107 -8.75 -10.07 0.68
N ARG A 108 -7.89 -9.95 -0.34
CA ARG A 108 -6.64 -10.68 -0.40
C ARG A 108 -5.72 -10.35 0.77
N TYR A 109 -5.60 -9.08 1.12
CA TYR A 109 -4.86 -8.67 2.32
C TYR A 109 -5.37 -9.39 3.56
N ARG A 110 -6.69 -9.38 3.84
CA ARG A 110 -7.27 -9.99 5.04
C ARG A 110 -7.08 -11.50 5.08
N ARG A 111 -7.10 -12.15 3.94
CA ARG A 111 -6.85 -13.59 3.84
C ARG A 111 -5.39 -13.96 4.08
N GLU A 112 -4.45 -13.13 3.60
CA GLU A 112 -3.01 -13.36 3.74
C GLU A 112 -2.47 -12.90 5.10
N ALA A 113 -3.09 -11.92 5.73
CA ALA A 113 -2.72 -11.38 7.04
C ALA A 113 -3.94 -11.18 7.95
N PRO A 114 -4.59 -12.26 8.44
CA PRO A 114 -5.85 -12.17 9.19
C PRO A 114 -5.72 -11.45 10.54
N GLN A 115 -4.51 -11.33 11.08
CA GLN A 115 -4.16 -10.56 12.28
C GLN A 115 -3.36 -9.29 11.95
N GLY A 116 -3.30 -8.91 10.69
CA GLY A 116 -2.55 -7.74 10.23
C GLY A 116 -3.18 -6.42 10.71
N ARG A 117 -2.31 -5.43 10.92
CA ARG A 117 -2.71 -4.10 11.44
C ARG A 117 -3.78 -3.38 10.60
N PHE A 118 -3.87 -3.69 9.31
CA PHE A 118 -4.82 -3.05 8.40
C PHE A 118 -6.13 -3.86 8.22
N VAL A 119 -6.38 -4.91 9.03
CA VAL A 119 -7.61 -5.71 8.92
C VAL A 119 -8.87 -4.86 9.08
N PRO A 120 -9.00 -3.98 10.08
CA PRO A 120 -10.19 -3.13 10.21
C PRO A 120 -10.36 -2.18 9.02
N GLU A 121 -9.28 -1.53 8.59
CA GLU A 121 -9.31 -0.61 7.45
C GLU A 121 -9.64 -1.34 6.15
N SER A 122 -9.01 -2.48 5.92
CA SER A 122 -9.22 -3.32 4.74
C SER A 122 -10.66 -3.82 4.63
N LEU A 123 -11.26 -4.24 5.74
CA LEU A 123 -12.65 -4.69 5.78
C LEU A 123 -13.61 -3.52 5.46
N GLY A 124 -13.36 -2.36 6.07
CA GLY A 124 -14.15 -1.15 5.83
C GLY A 124 -14.06 -0.66 4.40
N ARG A 125 -12.86 -0.60 3.83
CA ARG A 125 -12.65 -0.18 2.44
C ARG A 125 -13.26 -1.18 1.45
N GLN A 126 -13.13 -2.48 1.69
CA GLN A 126 -13.75 -3.50 0.84
C GLN A 126 -15.27 -3.36 0.81
N MET A 127 -15.89 -3.18 1.98
CA MET A 127 -17.33 -2.98 2.10
C MET A 127 -17.80 -1.77 1.27
N VAL A 128 -17.10 -0.63 1.36
CA VAL A 128 -17.41 0.59 0.61
C VAL A 128 -17.18 0.39 -0.89
N ALA A 129 -16.10 -0.26 -1.27
CA ALA A 129 -15.80 -0.55 -2.67
C ALA A 129 -16.87 -1.45 -3.32
N LEU A 130 -17.34 -2.48 -2.60
CA LEU A 130 -18.44 -3.33 -3.07
C LEU A 130 -19.77 -2.58 -3.19
N GLU A 131 -20.07 -1.69 -2.25
CA GLU A 131 -21.25 -0.81 -2.36
C GLU A 131 -21.19 0.04 -3.63
N ARG A 132 -20.06 0.70 -3.90
CA ARG A 132 -19.84 1.53 -5.09
C ARG A 132 -19.86 0.71 -6.39
N ALA A 133 -19.38 -0.52 -6.33
CA ALA A 133 -19.44 -1.46 -7.45
C ALA A 133 -20.83 -2.02 -7.73
N GLY A 134 -21.83 -1.69 -6.89
CA GLY A 134 -23.20 -2.16 -7.00
C GLY A 134 -23.46 -3.55 -6.38
N ASP A 135 -22.46 -4.16 -5.74
CA ASP A 135 -22.63 -5.43 -5.02
C ASP A 135 -23.13 -5.19 -3.59
N THR A 136 -24.36 -4.73 -3.51
CA THR A 136 -25.01 -4.37 -2.23
C THR A 136 -25.14 -5.56 -1.28
N ALA A 137 -25.31 -6.77 -1.81
CA ALA A 137 -25.46 -7.97 -0.98
C ALA A 137 -24.16 -8.29 -0.25
N ALA A 138 -23.02 -8.31 -0.98
CA ALA A 138 -21.70 -8.54 -0.39
C ALA A 138 -21.30 -7.39 0.54
N ALA A 139 -21.56 -6.13 0.16
CA ALA A 139 -21.31 -4.97 1.01
C ALA A 139 -22.03 -5.08 2.35
N ARG A 140 -23.32 -5.46 2.35
CA ARG A 140 -24.12 -5.65 3.56
C ARG A 140 -23.60 -6.78 4.45
N ALA A 141 -23.17 -7.90 3.85
CA ALA A 141 -22.58 -9.00 4.60
C ALA A 141 -21.30 -8.57 5.34
N LEU A 142 -20.40 -7.85 4.65
CA LEU A 142 -19.19 -7.32 5.26
C LEU A 142 -19.46 -6.22 6.28
N ALA A 143 -20.53 -5.45 6.12
CA ALA A 143 -20.95 -4.43 7.08
C ALA A 143 -21.32 -5.06 8.43
N ARG A 144 -22.04 -6.17 8.42
CA ARG A 144 -22.36 -6.94 9.65
C ARG A 144 -21.08 -7.51 10.28
N GLU A 145 -20.20 -8.14 9.47
CA GLU A 145 -18.90 -8.62 9.95
C GLU A 145 -18.08 -7.48 10.59
N TYR A 146 -18.13 -6.28 10.00
CA TYR A 146 -17.41 -5.13 10.54
C TYR A 146 -17.96 -4.73 11.91
N LEU A 147 -19.28 -4.63 12.06
CA LEU A 147 -19.92 -4.25 13.33
C LEU A 147 -19.67 -5.27 14.43
N ASP A 148 -19.67 -6.56 14.09
CA ASP A 148 -19.39 -7.63 15.05
C ASP A 148 -17.96 -7.57 15.58
N ARG A 149 -16.99 -7.28 14.70
CA ARG A 149 -15.56 -7.30 15.04
C ARG A 149 -15.02 -5.96 15.50
N PHE A 150 -15.56 -4.87 14.97
CA PHE A 150 -15.02 -3.51 15.17
C PHE A 150 -16.17 -2.49 15.41
N PRO A 151 -17.00 -2.66 16.46
CA PRO A 151 -18.20 -1.84 16.68
C PRO A 151 -17.91 -0.35 16.91
N SER A 152 -16.68 -0.01 17.30
CA SER A 152 -16.19 1.38 17.48
C SER A 152 -15.15 1.79 16.46
N GLY A 153 -14.96 1.02 15.39
CA GLY A 153 -13.95 1.29 14.35
C GLY A 153 -14.35 2.46 13.45
N THR A 154 -13.37 2.95 12.70
CA THR A 154 -13.54 4.12 11.80
C THR A 154 -14.70 3.97 10.81
N TYR A 155 -15.02 2.74 10.40
CA TYR A 155 -16.11 2.47 9.44
C TYR A 155 -17.42 2.03 10.10
N ALA A 156 -17.54 2.06 11.44
CA ALA A 156 -18.73 1.54 12.15
C ALA A 156 -20.02 2.24 11.71
N SER A 157 -20.03 3.56 11.55
CA SER A 157 -21.20 4.31 11.10
C SER A 157 -21.61 3.97 9.65
N VAL A 158 -20.63 3.80 8.77
CA VAL A 158 -20.87 3.36 7.38
C VAL A 158 -21.40 1.93 7.37
N ALA A 159 -20.83 1.06 8.19
CA ALA A 159 -21.28 -0.33 8.32
C ALA A 159 -22.72 -0.42 8.85
N ALA A 160 -23.09 0.36 9.88
CA ALA A 160 -24.46 0.40 10.39
C ALA A 160 -25.45 0.81 9.30
N ARG A 161 -25.14 1.85 8.54
CA ARG A 161 -25.97 2.29 7.42
C ARG A 161 -26.16 1.18 6.38
N LEU A 162 -25.07 0.50 5.97
CA LEU A 162 -25.12 -0.57 4.97
C LEU A 162 -25.83 -1.82 5.47
N ALA A 163 -25.66 -2.17 6.74
CA ALA A 163 -26.37 -3.28 7.38
C ALA A 163 -27.87 -3.03 7.52
N GLY A 164 -28.32 -1.77 7.40
CA GLY A 164 -29.69 -1.36 7.67
C GLY A 164 -29.98 -1.25 9.17
N GLU A 165 -28.95 -1.03 9.98
CA GLU A 165 -29.06 -0.84 11.42
C GLU A 165 -29.01 0.66 11.75
N THR A 166 -29.79 1.07 12.75
CA THR A 166 -29.69 2.43 13.31
C THR A 166 -28.36 2.57 14.02
N PRO A 167 -27.58 3.65 13.77
CA PRO A 167 -26.33 3.87 14.50
C PRO A 167 -26.60 3.87 16.01
N ARG A 168 -25.88 3.05 16.77
CA ARG A 168 -25.93 3.12 18.24
C ARG A 168 -25.30 4.44 18.67
N THR A 169 -26.11 5.45 18.92
CA THR A 169 -25.67 6.66 19.63
C THR A 169 -25.28 6.26 21.05
N ARG A 170 -24.01 6.55 21.40
CA ARG A 170 -23.59 6.54 22.81
C ARG A 170 -24.00 7.81 23.50
#